data_404775b52bf044ff99e944eb0e6e8115
#
_entry.id   404775b52bf044ff99e944eb0e6e8115
#
_cell.length_a   1.000
_cell.length_b   1.000
_cell.length_c   1.000
_cell.angle_alpha   90.00
_cell.angle_beta   90.00
_cell.angle_gamma   90.00
#
_symmetry.space_group_name_H-M   'P 1'
#
loop_
_entity.id
_entity.type
_entity.pdbx_description
1 polymer ?
#
loop_
_entity_poly.entity_id
_entity_poly.type
_entity_poly.pdbx_seq_one_letter_code
_entity_poly.pdbx_strand_id
1 'polypeptide(L)'
;MSKKILIAYFSKSGNTKKLAGMVNEAVGGTLVEIAESGAADADLSLYDTVFVGTPNWSASLTPALKAFLTASDLSGKTVVPFCTHGMGGLQNVAADITSLCPNSTVLQSFAIKGVEVDTAPDKIKTWLGTIGLL
;
A
#
# COMPACT_ATOMS: atom_id res chain seq x y z
N MET A 1 8.79 -20.15 8.54
CA MET A 1 7.39 -19.72 8.77
C MET A 1 6.99 -18.72 7.71
N SER A 2 5.80 -18.90 7.15
CA SER A 2 5.31 -17.95 6.17
C SER A 2 4.88 -16.66 6.85
N LYS A 3 5.20 -15.52 6.24
CA LYS A 3 4.76 -14.22 6.73
C LYS A 3 3.27 -14.07 6.45
N LYS A 4 2.56 -13.44 7.38
CA LYS A 4 1.17 -13.07 7.17
C LYS A 4 1.11 -11.67 6.61
N ILE A 5 0.59 -11.52 5.41
CA ILE A 5 0.62 -10.29 4.64
C ILE A 5 -0.80 -9.79 4.39
N LEU A 6 -1.03 -8.53 4.70
CA LEU A 6 -2.27 -7.83 4.38
C LEU A 6 -1.98 -6.79 3.31
N ILE A 7 -2.86 -6.69 2.31
CA ILE A 7 -2.82 -5.62 1.34
C ILE A 7 -4.06 -4.76 1.55
N ALA A 8 -3.89 -3.61 2.20
CA ALA A 8 -4.95 -2.66 2.46
C ALA A 8 -4.84 -1.50 1.47
N TYR A 9 -5.92 -1.18 0.77
CA TYR A 9 -5.88 -0.17 -0.28
C TYR A 9 -7.15 0.67 -0.28
N PHE A 10 -7.00 1.93 -0.69
CA PHE A 10 -8.12 2.80 -1.05
C PHE A 10 -8.04 3.08 -2.54
N SER A 11 -9.17 2.97 -3.25
CA SER A 11 -9.22 3.22 -4.69
C SER A 11 -10.48 4.00 -5.04
N LYS A 12 -10.34 5.01 -5.87
CA LYS A 12 -11.48 5.80 -6.36
C LYS A 12 -11.80 5.44 -7.81
N SER A 13 -10.78 5.45 -8.68
CA SER A 13 -10.96 5.18 -10.10
C SER A 13 -10.83 3.71 -10.48
N GLY A 14 -10.35 2.88 -9.56
CA GLY A 14 -10.10 1.45 -9.81
C GLY A 14 -8.65 1.11 -10.14
N ASN A 15 -7.79 2.09 -10.39
CA ASN A 15 -6.38 1.81 -10.72
C ASN A 15 -5.62 1.25 -9.54
N THR A 16 -5.79 1.83 -8.35
CA THR A 16 -5.16 1.34 -7.12
C THR A 16 -5.68 -0.06 -6.79
N LYS A 17 -6.98 -0.31 -7.01
CA LYS A 17 -7.57 -1.63 -6.81
C LYS A 17 -6.90 -2.68 -7.70
N LYS A 18 -6.70 -2.38 -8.98
CA LYS A 18 -6.00 -3.27 -9.90
C LYS A 18 -4.59 -3.55 -9.43
N LEU A 19 -3.87 -2.51 -9.05
CA LEU A 19 -2.49 -2.65 -8.57
C LEU A 19 -2.45 -3.51 -7.31
N ALA A 20 -3.35 -3.27 -6.37
CA ALA A 20 -3.43 -4.06 -5.14
C ALA A 20 -3.67 -5.55 -5.42
N GLY A 21 -4.55 -5.85 -6.38
CA GLY A 21 -4.79 -7.23 -6.80
C GLY A 21 -3.56 -7.91 -7.37
N MET A 22 -2.79 -7.18 -8.18
CA MET A 22 -1.54 -7.69 -8.75
C MET A 22 -0.48 -7.94 -7.67
N VAL A 23 -0.37 -7.04 -6.68
CA VAL A 23 0.53 -7.24 -5.55
C VAL A 23 0.10 -8.48 -4.76
N ASN A 24 -1.19 -8.63 -4.52
CA ASN A 24 -1.72 -9.79 -3.79
C ASN A 24 -1.42 -11.10 -4.52
N GLU A 25 -1.57 -11.15 -5.84
CA GLU A 25 -1.22 -12.34 -6.61
C GLU A 25 0.26 -12.71 -6.45
N ALA A 26 1.13 -11.71 -6.38
CA ALA A 26 2.57 -11.94 -6.25
C ALA A 26 2.98 -12.42 -4.88
N VAL A 27 2.33 -11.93 -3.79
CA VAL A 27 2.76 -12.25 -2.42
C VAL A 27 1.86 -13.26 -1.71
N GLY A 28 0.68 -13.53 -2.24
CA GLY A 28 -0.24 -14.52 -1.64
C GLY A 28 -0.80 -14.10 -0.28
N GLY A 29 -1.13 -12.81 -0.13
CA GLY A 29 -1.67 -12.26 1.11
C GLY A 29 -3.19 -12.19 1.13
N THR A 30 -3.71 -11.32 1.98
CA THR A 30 -5.14 -11.03 2.12
C THR A 30 -5.39 -9.60 1.65
N LEU A 31 -6.40 -9.43 0.80
CA LEU A 31 -6.73 -8.14 0.21
C LEU A 31 -7.92 -7.53 0.95
N VAL A 32 -7.81 -6.25 1.34
CA VAL A 32 -8.91 -5.54 1.98
C VAL A 32 -9.01 -4.13 1.42
N GLU A 33 -10.23 -3.67 1.18
CA GLU A 33 -10.50 -2.31 0.72
C GLU A 33 -10.72 -1.39 1.92
N ILE A 34 -10.07 -0.22 1.89
CA ILE A 34 -10.26 0.82 2.90
C ILE A 34 -11.43 1.70 2.45
N ALA A 35 -12.43 1.89 3.33
CA ALA A 35 -13.56 2.77 3.04
C ALA A 35 -13.13 4.24 3.08
N GLU A 36 -13.97 5.13 2.54
CA GLU A 36 -13.67 6.57 2.56
C GLU A 36 -13.49 7.12 3.99
N SER A 37 -14.12 6.49 4.98
CA SER A 37 -13.96 6.85 6.39
C SER A 37 -12.63 6.40 6.98
N GLY A 38 -11.86 5.57 6.27
CA GLY A 38 -10.64 4.95 6.77
C GLY A 38 -10.87 3.59 7.40
N ALA A 39 -12.11 3.12 7.47
CA ALA A 39 -12.41 1.80 8.05
C ALA A 39 -11.99 0.67 7.11
N ALA A 40 -11.44 -0.39 7.66
CA ALA A 40 -11.07 -1.58 6.92
C ALA A 40 -11.45 -2.81 7.75
N ASP A 41 -12.04 -3.79 7.08
CA ASP A 41 -12.51 -5.01 7.75
C ASP A 41 -11.37 -6.03 7.82
N ALA A 42 -10.42 -5.77 8.73
CA ALA A 42 -9.27 -6.65 8.93
C ALA A 42 -8.79 -6.55 10.37
N ASP A 43 -8.38 -7.69 10.91
CA ASP A 43 -7.73 -7.76 12.22
C ASP A 43 -6.22 -7.65 12.02
N LEU A 44 -5.68 -6.46 12.27
CA LEU A 44 -4.27 -6.17 12.02
C LEU A 44 -3.32 -7.02 12.88
N SER A 45 -3.80 -7.53 14.02
CA SER A 45 -2.97 -8.38 14.88
C SER A 45 -2.55 -9.68 14.21
N LEU A 46 -3.26 -10.09 13.15
CA LEU A 46 -2.97 -11.33 12.43
C LEU A 46 -1.84 -11.17 11.41
N TYR A 47 -1.37 -9.96 11.15
CA TYR A 47 -0.42 -9.69 10.07
C TYR A 47 0.85 -9.06 10.61
N ASP A 48 1.99 -9.46 10.05
CA ASP A 48 3.29 -8.84 10.36
C ASP A 48 3.76 -7.89 9.27
N THR A 49 3.22 -8.01 8.06
CA THR A 49 3.52 -7.13 6.93
C THR A 49 2.23 -6.58 6.37
N VAL A 50 2.15 -5.25 6.22
CA VAL A 50 0.96 -4.56 5.71
C VAL A 50 1.38 -3.68 4.53
N PHE A 51 0.91 -4.05 3.34
CA PHE A 51 1.00 -3.18 2.17
C PHE A 51 -0.12 -2.15 2.27
N VAL A 52 0.19 -0.90 1.98
CA VAL A 52 -0.80 0.17 1.98
C VAL A 52 -0.81 0.86 0.62
N GLY A 53 -1.95 0.83 -0.04
CA GLY A 53 -2.11 1.36 -1.38
C GLY A 53 -3.05 2.56 -1.43
N THR A 54 -2.68 3.57 -2.23
CA THR A 54 -3.45 4.80 -2.36
C THR A 54 -3.20 5.43 -3.72
N PRO A 55 -4.20 6.13 -4.31
CA PRO A 55 -3.87 7.07 -5.36
C PRO A 55 -3.17 8.29 -4.75
N ASN A 56 -2.35 8.97 -5.54
CA ASN A 56 -1.70 10.21 -5.12
C ASN A 56 -2.59 11.38 -5.51
N TRP A 57 -3.19 12.04 -4.52
CA TRP A 57 -4.03 13.21 -4.72
C TRP A 57 -3.33 14.44 -4.17
N SER A 58 -3.12 15.45 -5.03
CA SER A 58 -2.52 16.72 -4.61
C SER A 58 -1.19 16.53 -3.89
N ALA A 59 -0.37 15.62 -4.39
CA ALA A 59 0.97 15.33 -3.88
C ALA A 59 1.00 14.67 -2.51
N SER A 60 -0.12 14.12 -2.02
CA SER A 60 -0.20 13.57 -0.67
C SER A 60 -1.13 12.36 -0.60
N LEU A 61 -1.27 11.81 0.59
CA LEU A 61 -2.18 10.71 0.88
C LEU A 61 -3.64 11.12 0.67
N THR A 62 -4.46 10.16 0.28
CA THR A 62 -5.91 10.37 0.35
C THR A 62 -6.35 10.44 1.81
N PRO A 63 -7.43 11.20 2.10
CA PRO A 63 -7.95 11.25 3.47
C PRO A 63 -8.32 9.87 4.04
N ALA A 64 -8.80 8.97 3.17
CA ALA A 64 -9.15 7.62 3.61
C ALA A 64 -7.94 6.86 4.14
N LEU A 65 -6.80 6.89 3.43
CA LEU A 65 -5.60 6.20 3.89
C LEU A 65 -5.03 6.88 5.14
N LYS A 66 -5.04 8.20 5.18
CA LYS A 66 -4.58 8.93 6.36
C LYS A 66 -5.39 8.52 7.60
N ALA A 67 -6.72 8.45 7.48
CA ALA A 67 -7.59 8.03 8.57
C ALA A 67 -7.30 6.59 9.00
N PHE A 68 -7.10 5.69 8.04
CA PHE A 68 -6.76 4.30 8.33
C PHE A 68 -5.45 4.19 9.12
N LEU A 69 -4.40 4.87 8.67
CA LEU A 69 -3.09 4.81 9.33
C LEU A 69 -3.13 5.45 10.72
N THR A 70 -3.89 6.53 10.89
CA THR A 70 -4.02 7.21 12.17
C THR A 70 -4.77 6.34 13.19
N ALA A 71 -5.77 5.59 12.74
CA ALA A 71 -6.59 4.75 13.62
C ALA A 71 -5.98 3.37 13.87
N SER A 72 -4.95 2.98 13.13
CA SER A 72 -4.39 1.62 13.18
C SER A 72 -3.12 1.60 13.99
N ASP A 73 -2.90 0.50 14.74
CA ASP A 73 -1.64 0.27 15.43
C ASP A 73 -0.78 -0.66 14.57
N LEU A 74 0.20 -0.06 13.89
CA LEU A 74 1.13 -0.78 13.03
C LEU A 74 2.52 -0.91 13.67
N SER A 75 2.64 -0.66 14.97
CA SER A 75 3.90 -0.75 15.69
C SER A 75 4.53 -2.14 15.56
N GLY A 76 5.82 -2.18 15.25
CA GLY A 76 6.55 -3.44 15.10
C GLY A 76 6.30 -4.16 13.79
N LYS A 77 5.41 -3.64 12.93
CA LYS A 77 5.10 -4.27 11.65
C LYS A 77 5.93 -3.66 10.53
N THR A 78 6.04 -4.41 9.44
CA THR A 78 6.63 -3.92 8.19
C THR A 78 5.51 -3.31 7.36
N VAL A 79 5.69 -2.06 6.94
CA VAL A 79 4.71 -1.32 6.13
C VAL A 79 5.32 -1.08 4.74
N VAL A 80 4.58 -1.44 3.70
CA VAL A 80 5.07 -1.34 2.31
C VAL A 80 4.10 -0.49 1.49
N PRO A 81 4.44 0.77 1.21
CA PRO A 81 3.55 1.65 0.46
C PRO A 81 3.58 1.38 -1.04
N PHE A 82 2.44 1.55 -1.69
CA PHE A 82 2.39 1.65 -3.15
C PHE A 82 1.33 2.66 -3.56
N CYS A 83 1.53 3.32 -4.70
CA CYS A 83 0.56 4.29 -5.16
C CYS A 83 0.41 4.32 -6.68
N THR A 84 -0.77 4.73 -7.12
CA THR A 84 -1.03 5.09 -8.50
C THR A 84 -1.10 6.61 -8.60
N HIS A 85 -0.70 7.16 -9.76
CA HIS A 85 -0.66 8.61 -9.94
C HIS A 85 -0.94 8.99 -11.40
N GLY A 86 -1.21 10.28 -11.63
CA GLY A 86 -1.34 10.80 -12.99
C GLY A 86 0.02 11.05 -13.61
N MET A 87 0.82 11.94 -13.01
CA MET A 87 2.16 12.28 -13.50
C MET A 87 3.15 12.58 -12.38
N GLY A 88 2.67 12.78 -11.16
CA GLY A 88 3.52 13.30 -10.07
C GLY A 88 4.40 12.27 -9.37
N GLY A 89 4.22 10.98 -9.62
CA GLY A 89 4.95 9.93 -8.90
C GLY A 89 4.53 9.83 -7.44
N LEU A 90 5.46 9.48 -6.57
CA LEU A 90 5.19 9.34 -5.14
C LEU A 90 5.01 10.67 -4.43
N GLN A 91 5.72 11.69 -4.86
CA GLN A 91 5.74 13.00 -4.20
C GLN A 91 5.87 12.85 -2.69
N ASN A 92 4.89 13.30 -1.89
CA ASN A 92 4.94 13.22 -0.43
C ASN A 92 4.30 11.96 0.15
N VAL A 93 3.77 11.06 -0.68
CA VAL A 93 3.01 9.90 -0.20
C VAL A 93 3.83 9.02 0.74
N ALA A 94 5.04 8.64 0.32
CA ALA A 94 5.89 7.78 1.15
C ALA A 94 6.32 8.46 2.46
N ALA A 95 6.66 9.74 2.39
CA ALA A 95 7.05 10.51 3.58
C ALA A 95 5.89 10.64 4.56
N ASP A 96 4.68 10.87 4.04
CA ASP A 96 3.48 10.99 4.88
C ASP A 96 3.17 9.65 5.58
N ILE A 97 3.29 8.54 4.84
CA ILE A 97 3.08 7.21 5.43
C ILE A 97 4.11 6.96 6.54
N THR A 98 5.38 7.27 6.29
CA THR A 98 6.44 7.09 7.27
C THR A 98 6.17 7.92 8.52
N SER A 99 5.71 9.15 8.37
CA SER A 99 5.38 10.03 9.51
C SER A 99 4.22 9.49 10.35
N LEU A 100 3.25 8.83 9.71
CA LEU A 100 2.09 8.27 10.42
C LEU A 100 2.37 6.91 11.03
N CYS A 101 3.50 6.29 10.70
CA CYS A 101 3.89 4.97 11.19
C CYS A 101 5.28 5.00 11.85
N PRO A 102 5.48 5.81 12.91
CA PRO A 102 6.81 6.05 13.45
C PRO A 102 7.46 4.82 14.09
N ASN A 103 6.66 3.84 14.51
CA ASN A 103 7.14 2.63 15.17
C ASN A 103 7.13 1.41 14.24
N SER A 104 6.97 1.63 12.94
CA SER A 104 6.96 0.58 11.93
C SER A 104 8.22 0.65 11.09
N THR A 105 8.57 -0.46 10.43
CA THR A 105 9.61 -0.47 9.41
C THR A 105 8.95 -0.21 8.06
N VAL A 106 9.21 0.95 7.45
CA VAL A 106 8.62 1.31 6.16
C VAL A 106 9.62 1.01 5.06
N LEU A 107 9.27 0.08 4.16
CA LEU A 107 10.13 -0.33 3.07
C LEU A 107 9.98 0.59 1.86
N GLN A 108 10.85 0.38 0.86
CA GLN A 108 10.82 1.17 -0.38
C GLN A 108 9.46 1.06 -1.05
N SER A 109 8.91 2.21 -1.47
CA SER A 109 7.60 2.31 -2.09
C SER A 109 7.62 1.94 -3.57
N PHE A 110 6.45 1.55 -4.10
CA PHE A 110 6.23 1.35 -5.52
C PHE A 110 5.22 2.39 -6.02
N ALA A 111 5.51 3.00 -7.18
CA ALA A 111 4.58 3.94 -7.80
C ALA A 111 4.49 3.68 -9.29
N ILE A 112 3.28 3.81 -9.86
CA ILE A 112 3.06 3.64 -11.29
C ILE A 112 1.93 4.58 -11.73
N LYS A 113 2.04 5.08 -12.96
CA LYS A 113 0.93 5.85 -13.55
C LYS A 113 -0.29 4.95 -13.68
N GLY A 114 -1.47 5.50 -13.33
CA GLY A 114 -2.71 4.75 -13.41
C GLY A 114 -2.97 4.18 -14.80
N VAL A 115 -2.64 4.94 -15.85
CA VAL A 115 -2.82 4.49 -17.23
C VAL A 115 -1.85 3.37 -17.64
N GLU A 116 -0.82 3.12 -16.85
CA GLU A 116 0.19 2.09 -17.10
C GLU A 116 0.05 0.88 -16.17
N VAL A 117 -1.02 0.84 -15.38
CA VAL A 117 -1.16 -0.20 -14.34
C VAL A 117 -1.13 -1.62 -14.92
N ASP A 118 -1.60 -1.81 -16.15
CA ASP A 118 -1.61 -3.12 -16.79
C ASP A 118 -0.20 -3.64 -17.11
N THR A 119 0.82 -2.78 -17.07
CA THR A 119 2.22 -3.17 -17.27
C THR A 119 2.93 -3.48 -15.96
N ALA A 120 2.23 -3.42 -14.84
CA ALA A 120 2.83 -3.52 -13.51
C ALA A 120 3.37 -4.91 -13.11
N PRO A 121 2.83 -6.06 -13.58
CA PRO A 121 3.23 -7.35 -13.00
C PRO A 121 4.74 -7.59 -12.93
N ASP A 122 5.48 -7.34 -14.00
CA ASP A 122 6.95 -7.53 -14.00
C ASP A 122 7.65 -6.50 -13.11
N LYS A 123 7.15 -5.26 -13.11
CA LYS A 123 7.70 -4.19 -12.26
C LYS A 123 7.49 -4.50 -10.79
N ILE A 124 6.34 -5.08 -10.45
CA ILE A 124 6.02 -5.51 -9.08
C ILE A 124 7.00 -6.58 -8.63
N LYS A 125 7.27 -7.58 -9.48
CA LYS A 125 8.21 -8.65 -9.14
C LYS A 125 9.61 -8.10 -8.87
N THR A 126 10.07 -7.18 -9.71
CA THR A 126 11.38 -6.53 -9.52
C THR A 126 11.41 -5.77 -8.19
N TRP A 127 10.38 -5.00 -7.91
CA TRP A 127 10.27 -4.25 -6.66
C TRP A 127 10.26 -5.16 -5.44
N LEU A 128 9.43 -6.21 -5.46
CA LEU A 128 9.35 -7.16 -4.35
C LEU A 128 10.67 -7.87 -4.09
N GLY A 129 11.41 -8.19 -5.17
CA GLY A 129 12.76 -8.73 -5.02
C GLY A 129 13.71 -7.74 -4.37
N THR A 130 13.61 -6.47 -4.73
CA THR A 130 14.44 -5.41 -4.16
C THR A 130 14.19 -5.24 -2.65
N ILE A 131 12.95 -5.32 -2.20
CA ILE A 131 12.61 -5.15 -0.78
C ILE A 131 12.63 -6.46 0.02
N GLY A 132 12.98 -7.57 -0.61
CA GLY A 132 13.17 -8.85 0.07
C GLY A 132 11.89 -9.63 0.37
N LEU A 133 10.80 -9.37 -0.36
CA LEU A 133 9.53 -10.04 -0.15
C LEU A 133 9.18 -11.04 -1.27
N LEU A 134 10.07 -11.24 -2.20
CA LEU A 134 9.88 -12.22 -3.27
C LEU A 134 11.17 -12.96 -3.55
#